data_d2bea5a5626e246e80da7a12cbcbb36b
#
_entry.id   d2bea5a5626e246e80da7a12cbcbb36b
#
_cell.length_a   1.000
_cell.length_b   1.000
_cell.length_c   1.000
_cell.angle_alpha   90.00
_cell.angle_beta   90.00
_cell.angle_gamma   90.00
#
_symmetry.space_group_name_H-M   'P 1'
#
loop_
_entity.id
_entity.type
_entity.pdbx_description
1 polymer ?
#
loop_
_entity_poly.entity_id
_entity_poly.type
_entity_poly.pdbx_seq_one_letter_code
_entity_poly.pdbx_strand_id
1 'polypeptide(L)'
;HLEAGKDLAQVSDAGLPSISDPGHDLVKAAIEREIPVVAVPGPSAGITGLIASGLAPQPHIFYGFLPRKEGQQKTFFQEKRDYPETQIFYESPHRVRATLQNMLAVYGDRPVVLVPELTKIYEEYTRGTIAELVAYLEENPLKGECLLIVEGASEQEANLEEVDLIQEIDLLVQSGIKKNQAIKQVAKQFGLQKSD
;
A
#
# COMPACT_ATOMS: atom_id res chain seq x y z
N HIS A 1 -30.23 20.61 10.44
CA HIS A 1 -29.86 21.94 9.96
C HIS A 1 -30.01 22.04 8.44
N LEU A 2 -29.42 21.12 7.68
CA LEU A 2 -29.51 21.08 6.21
C LEU A 2 -30.96 21.01 5.71
N GLU A 3 -31.78 20.12 6.28
CA GLU A 3 -33.21 20.01 5.96
C GLU A 3 -34.01 21.29 6.31
N ALA A 4 -33.50 22.13 7.19
CA ALA A 4 -34.04 23.43 7.51
C ALA A 4 -33.53 24.56 6.58
N GLY A 5 -32.87 24.21 5.49
CA GLY A 5 -32.34 25.15 4.49
C GLY A 5 -31.11 25.94 4.95
N LYS A 6 -30.35 25.44 5.92
CA LYS A 6 -29.08 26.06 6.36
C LYS A 6 -27.88 25.42 5.65
N ASP A 7 -26.88 26.21 5.35
CA ASP A 7 -25.61 25.73 4.85
C ASP A 7 -24.76 25.13 5.99
N LEU A 8 -23.95 24.14 5.66
CA LEU A 8 -23.01 23.48 6.55
C LEU A 8 -21.67 23.30 5.88
N ALA A 9 -20.57 23.66 6.54
CA ALA A 9 -19.22 23.41 6.09
C ALA A 9 -18.61 22.26 6.90
N GLN A 10 -18.18 21.21 6.21
CA GLN A 10 -17.38 20.12 6.78
C GLN A 10 -15.90 20.47 6.62
N VAL A 11 -15.15 20.51 7.72
CA VAL A 11 -13.72 20.81 7.73
C VAL A 11 -12.95 19.72 8.50
N SER A 12 -11.68 19.58 8.22
CA SER A 12 -10.73 18.71 8.95
C SER A 12 -9.52 19.54 9.40
N ASP A 13 -8.74 19.00 10.33
CA ASP A 13 -7.56 19.69 10.87
C ASP A 13 -6.46 19.85 9.81
N ALA A 14 -6.35 18.87 8.90
CA ALA A 14 -5.40 18.90 7.78
C ALA A 14 -5.95 18.11 6.59
N GLY A 15 -5.62 18.53 5.36
CA GLY A 15 -6.03 17.86 4.14
C GLY A 15 -7.52 17.98 3.83
N LEU A 16 -8.07 16.92 3.25
CA LEU A 16 -9.47 16.87 2.81
C LEU A 16 -10.32 16.06 3.78
N PRO A 17 -11.52 16.56 4.19
CA PRO A 17 -12.48 15.78 4.96
C PRO A 17 -12.83 14.46 4.26
N SER A 18 -13.26 13.47 5.01
CA SER A 18 -13.66 12.13 4.56
C SER A 18 -12.49 11.23 4.09
N ILE A 19 -11.29 11.75 3.87
CA ILE A 19 -10.11 10.97 3.52
C ILE A 19 -9.29 10.70 4.78
N SER A 20 -9.43 9.51 5.36
CA SER A 20 -8.89 9.13 6.67
C SER A 20 -9.38 10.01 7.84
N ASP A 21 -10.46 10.74 7.61
CA ASP A 21 -11.13 11.67 8.53
C ASP A 21 -12.64 11.47 8.51
N PRO A 22 -13.39 11.92 9.53
CA PRO A 22 -14.85 11.92 9.51
C PRO A 22 -15.43 12.77 8.36
N GLY A 23 -16.63 12.43 7.89
CA GLY A 23 -17.36 13.23 6.90
C GLY A 23 -18.13 12.41 5.89
N HIS A 24 -17.68 11.20 5.54
CA HIS A 24 -18.33 10.35 4.55
C HIS A 24 -19.83 10.12 4.83
N ASP A 25 -20.19 9.80 6.07
CA ASP A 25 -21.59 9.53 6.45
C ASP A 25 -22.47 10.77 6.29
N LEU A 26 -21.93 11.97 6.58
CA LEU A 26 -22.66 13.23 6.39
C LEU A 26 -22.90 13.49 4.90
N VAL A 27 -21.89 13.32 4.08
CA VAL A 27 -21.98 13.46 2.61
C VAL A 27 -23.01 12.47 2.04
N LYS A 28 -22.91 11.21 2.43
CA LYS A 28 -23.87 10.17 2.02
C LYS A 28 -25.30 10.52 2.41
N ALA A 29 -25.52 10.92 3.67
CA ALA A 29 -26.84 11.28 4.17
C ALA A 29 -27.42 12.54 3.47
N ALA A 30 -26.58 13.50 3.09
CA ALA A 30 -27.01 14.66 2.32
C ALA A 30 -27.47 14.28 0.91
N ILE A 31 -26.69 13.45 0.22
CA ILE A 31 -26.99 12.95 -1.13
C ILE A 31 -28.31 12.15 -1.13
N GLU A 32 -28.51 11.25 -0.14
CA GLU A 32 -29.74 10.48 0.01
C GLU A 32 -31.01 11.35 0.21
N ARG A 33 -30.83 12.61 0.61
CA ARG A 33 -31.90 13.60 0.80
C ARG A 33 -31.93 14.67 -0.31
N GLU A 34 -31.25 14.44 -1.40
CA GLU A 34 -31.14 15.37 -2.54
C GLU A 34 -30.63 16.78 -2.14
N ILE A 35 -29.85 16.86 -1.04
CA ILE A 35 -29.22 18.11 -0.61
C ILE A 35 -27.91 18.27 -1.39
N PRO A 36 -27.70 19.41 -2.06
CA PRO A 36 -26.47 19.63 -2.82
C PRO A 36 -25.22 19.54 -1.95
N VAL A 37 -24.21 18.81 -2.45
CA VAL A 37 -22.88 18.70 -1.83
C VAL A 37 -21.85 19.29 -2.79
N VAL A 38 -21.08 20.26 -2.32
CA VAL A 38 -20.04 20.94 -3.10
C VAL A 38 -18.69 20.64 -2.49
N ALA A 39 -17.80 20.02 -3.29
CA ALA A 39 -16.43 19.79 -2.89
C ALA A 39 -15.57 21.05 -3.13
N VAL A 40 -14.88 21.49 -2.08
CA VAL A 40 -13.90 22.57 -2.18
C VAL A 40 -12.52 21.91 -2.39
N PRO A 41 -11.79 22.21 -3.49
CA PRO A 41 -10.46 21.67 -3.74
C PRO A 41 -9.49 22.02 -2.62
N GLY A 42 -8.65 21.04 -2.24
CA GLY A 42 -7.68 21.21 -1.17
C GLY A 42 -6.50 20.24 -1.30
N PRO A 43 -5.49 20.37 -0.43
CA PRO A 43 -4.32 19.50 -0.44
C PRO A 43 -4.69 18.07 -0.03
N SER A 44 -3.99 17.09 -0.64
CA SER A 44 -4.03 15.68 -0.25
C SER A 44 -2.62 15.19 0.00
N ALA A 45 -2.31 14.76 1.21
CA ALA A 45 -0.97 14.33 1.57
C ALA A 45 -0.48 13.16 0.68
N GLY A 46 -1.37 12.19 0.36
CA GLY A 46 -1.02 11.08 -0.51
C GLY A 46 -0.56 11.52 -1.90
N ILE A 47 -1.33 12.41 -2.54
CA ILE A 47 -0.98 12.95 -3.88
C ILE A 47 0.20 13.89 -3.82
N THR A 48 0.27 14.76 -2.80
CA THR A 48 1.38 15.69 -2.63
C THR A 48 2.71 14.94 -2.45
N GLY A 49 2.73 13.90 -1.62
CA GLY A 49 3.91 13.07 -1.45
C GLY A 49 4.26 12.28 -2.73
N LEU A 50 3.26 11.74 -3.42
CA LEU A 50 3.47 10.96 -4.64
C LEU A 50 4.17 11.76 -5.74
N ILE A 51 3.73 12.97 -6.04
CA ILE A 51 4.29 13.78 -7.13
C ILE A 51 5.76 14.17 -6.93
N ALA A 52 6.24 14.15 -5.68
CA ALA A 52 7.63 14.44 -5.33
C ALA A 52 8.43 13.16 -4.94
N SER A 53 7.81 11.99 -4.94
CA SER A 53 8.47 10.73 -4.56
C SER A 53 9.52 10.26 -5.57
N GLY A 54 9.27 10.46 -6.85
CA GLY A 54 10.05 9.90 -7.96
C GLY A 54 9.54 8.52 -8.42
N LEU A 55 8.55 7.93 -7.76
CA LEU A 55 7.87 6.72 -8.19
C LEU A 55 6.79 7.03 -9.25
N ALA A 56 6.33 6.01 -9.97
CA ALA A 56 5.30 6.18 -11.00
C ALA A 56 4.02 6.81 -10.40
N PRO A 57 3.60 7.99 -10.88
CA PRO A 57 2.45 8.66 -10.29
C PRO A 57 1.12 8.08 -10.75
N GLN A 58 1.12 7.26 -11.81
CA GLN A 58 -0.09 6.67 -12.42
C GLN A 58 0.24 5.31 -13.05
N PRO A 59 -0.62 4.29 -12.84
CA PRO A 59 -1.71 4.29 -11.85
C PRO A 59 -1.18 4.21 -10.42
N HIS A 60 -1.98 4.63 -9.43
CA HIS A 60 -1.66 4.50 -8.02
C HIS A 60 -2.90 4.12 -7.19
N ILE A 61 -2.67 3.53 -6.04
CA ILE A 61 -3.72 3.17 -5.08
C ILE A 61 -3.41 3.78 -3.73
N PHE A 62 -4.36 4.52 -3.17
CA PHE A 62 -4.29 5.05 -1.81
C PHE A 62 -5.09 4.15 -0.85
N TYR A 63 -4.41 3.59 0.13
CA TYR A 63 -5.02 2.70 1.12
C TYR A 63 -5.28 3.37 2.48
N GLY A 64 -4.65 4.52 2.77
CA GLY A 64 -4.73 5.14 4.08
C GLY A 64 -3.98 4.33 5.15
N PHE A 65 -4.53 4.26 6.36
CA PHE A 65 -3.89 3.57 7.48
C PHE A 65 -4.02 2.04 7.40
N LEU A 66 -2.91 1.38 7.66
CA LEU A 66 -2.83 -0.08 7.70
C LEU A 66 -3.43 -0.69 8.98
N PRO A 67 -3.87 -1.95 8.94
CA PRO A 67 -4.26 -2.70 10.12
C PRO A 67 -3.19 -2.66 11.21
N ARG A 68 -3.60 -2.70 12.49
CA ARG A 68 -2.65 -2.62 13.61
C ARG A 68 -1.95 -3.95 13.90
N LYS A 69 -2.58 -5.09 13.61
CA LYS A 69 -2.05 -6.42 13.92
C LYS A 69 -1.15 -6.92 12.79
N GLU A 70 0.03 -7.41 13.13
CA GLU A 70 1.03 -7.95 12.19
C GLU A 70 0.43 -8.96 11.20
N GLY A 71 -0.29 -9.97 11.68
CA GLY A 71 -0.90 -10.98 10.82
C GLY A 71 -1.90 -10.39 9.81
N GLN A 72 -2.69 -9.39 10.23
CA GLN A 72 -3.62 -8.70 9.33
C GLN A 72 -2.88 -7.84 8.28
N GLN A 73 -1.76 -7.21 8.67
CA GLN A 73 -0.91 -6.50 7.72
C GLN A 73 -0.31 -7.45 6.67
N LYS A 74 0.25 -8.59 7.11
CA LYS A 74 0.83 -9.57 6.20
C LYS A 74 -0.21 -10.14 5.23
N THR A 75 -1.41 -10.47 5.73
CA THR A 75 -2.52 -10.90 4.85
C THR A 75 -2.88 -9.80 3.84
N PHE A 76 -3.01 -8.55 4.30
CA PHE A 76 -3.28 -7.41 3.41
C PHE A 76 -2.21 -7.26 2.34
N PHE A 77 -0.93 -7.35 2.70
CA PHE A 77 0.17 -7.26 1.74
C PHE A 77 0.21 -8.44 0.77
N GLN A 78 -0.09 -9.66 1.22
CA GLN A 78 -0.20 -10.84 0.33
C GLN A 78 -1.25 -10.63 -0.76
N GLU A 79 -2.41 -10.07 -0.42
CA GLU A 79 -3.46 -9.76 -1.41
C GLU A 79 -3.08 -8.66 -2.40
N LYS A 80 -2.11 -7.81 -2.07
CA LYS A 80 -1.71 -6.63 -2.87
C LYS A 80 -0.30 -6.75 -3.44
N ARG A 81 0.36 -7.89 -3.23
CA ARG A 81 1.74 -8.13 -3.61
C ARG A 81 1.99 -7.89 -5.10
N ASP A 82 1.10 -8.40 -5.93
CA ASP A 82 1.29 -8.44 -7.38
C ASP A 82 0.64 -7.25 -8.11
N TYR A 83 0.16 -6.24 -7.35
CA TYR A 83 -0.42 -5.04 -7.92
C TYR A 83 0.68 -4.16 -8.53
N PRO A 84 0.58 -3.82 -9.84
CA PRO A 84 1.60 -3.01 -10.52
C PRO A 84 1.53 -1.53 -10.18
N GLU A 85 0.45 -1.09 -9.53
CA GLU A 85 0.24 0.30 -9.17
C GLU A 85 1.11 0.73 -8.00
N THR A 86 1.58 1.97 -8.00
CA THR A 86 2.21 2.59 -6.84
C THR A 86 1.22 2.63 -5.67
N GLN A 87 1.64 2.15 -4.51
CA GLN A 87 0.80 2.01 -3.32
C GLN A 87 1.15 3.07 -2.29
N ILE A 88 0.12 3.73 -1.73
CA ILE A 88 0.28 4.85 -0.81
C ILE A 88 -0.40 4.51 0.51
N PHE A 89 0.35 4.68 1.62
CA PHE A 89 -0.10 4.37 2.97
C PHE A 89 0.19 5.52 3.93
N TYR A 90 -0.71 5.72 4.89
CA TYR A 90 -0.42 6.49 6.09
C TYR A 90 0.05 5.55 7.20
N GLU A 91 1.07 5.96 7.94
CA GLU A 91 1.55 5.18 9.08
C GLU A 91 2.01 6.09 10.23
N SER A 92 1.97 5.56 11.44
CA SER A 92 2.51 6.26 12.59
C SER A 92 4.03 6.04 12.70
N PRO A 93 4.78 7.02 13.24
CA PRO A 93 6.23 6.93 13.37
C PRO A 93 6.68 5.76 14.25
N HIS A 94 5.85 5.36 15.23
CA HIS A 94 6.16 4.23 16.12
C HIS A 94 5.96 2.86 15.46
N ARG A 95 5.22 2.78 14.36
CA ARG A 95 4.87 1.54 13.68
C ARG A 95 5.59 1.35 12.34
N VAL A 96 6.03 2.45 11.73
CA VAL A 96 6.54 2.46 10.35
C VAL A 96 7.65 1.45 10.10
N ARG A 97 8.59 1.28 11.05
CA ARG A 97 9.65 0.29 10.92
C ARG A 97 9.12 -1.15 10.90
N ALA A 98 8.23 -1.50 11.85
CA ALA A 98 7.61 -2.82 11.89
C ALA A 98 6.74 -3.07 10.64
N THR A 99 6.05 -2.05 10.15
CA THR A 99 5.28 -2.09 8.91
C THR A 99 6.18 -2.37 7.71
N LEU A 100 7.32 -1.70 7.58
CA LEU A 100 8.30 -1.97 6.52
C LEU A 100 8.91 -3.37 6.62
N GLN A 101 9.16 -3.89 7.84
CA GLN A 101 9.60 -5.27 8.02
C GLN A 101 8.56 -6.29 7.54
N ASN A 102 7.27 -6.03 7.79
CA ASN A 102 6.18 -6.86 7.27
C ASN A 102 6.05 -6.75 5.74
N MET A 103 6.24 -5.55 5.17
CA MET A 103 6.29 -5.36 3.72
C MET A 103 7.46 -6.12 3.10
N LEU A 104 8.67 -6.01 3.66
CA LEU A 104 9.86 -6.71 3.18
C LEU A 104 9.64 -8.23 3.13
N ALA A 105 9.00 -8.78 4.15
CA ALA A 105 8.72 -10.21 4.24
C ALA A 105 7.72 -10.71 3.18
N VAL A 106 6.87 -9.84 2.63
CA VAL A 106 5.80 -10.21 1.68
C VAL A 106 6.06 -9.69 0.28
N TYR A 107 6.39 -8.40 0.14
CA TYR A 107 6.64 -7.75 -1.15
C TYR A 107 8.05 -8.01 -1.70
N GLY A 108 8.98 -8.45 -0.84
CA GLY A 108 10.41 -8.40 -1.17
C GLY A 108 10.98 -6.99 -1.05
N ASP A 109 12.18 -6.80 -1.56
CA ASP A 109 12.91 -5.54 -1.42
C ASP A 109 12.62 -4.60 -2.61
N ARG A 110 11.53 -3.85 -2.50
CA ARG A 110 11.06 -2.89 -3.51
C ARG A 110 11.48 -1.45 -3.18
N PRO A 111 11.55 -0.58 -4.19
CA PRO A 111 11.67 0.85 -3.98
C PRO A 111 10.53 1.40 -3.13
N VAL A 112 10.90 2.24 -2.17
CA VAL A 112 9.96 2.89 -1.27
C VAL A 112 10.44 4.29 -0.93
N VAL A 113 9.50 5.19 -0.71
CA VAL A 113 9.75 6.54 -0.24
C VAL A 113 9.02 6.76 1.07
N LEU A 114 9.76 7.15 2.08
CA LEU A 114 9.24 7.56 3.38
C LEU A 114 9.22 9.09 3.44
N VAL A 115 8.05 9.64 3.75
CA VAL A 115 7.87 11.10 3.84
C VAL A 115 7.31 11.45 5.21
N PRO A 116 8.15 11.76 6.20
CA PRO A 116 7.72 12.30 7.47
C PRO A 116 7.35 13.78 7.34
N GLU A 117 6.41 14.21 8.18
CA GLU A 117 6.08 15.63 8.42
C GLU A 117 5.83 16.44 7.13
N LEU A 118 5.18 15.81 6.13
CA LEU A 118 4.84 16.46 4.84
C LEU A 118 4.16 17.81 5.06
N THR A 119 4.58 18.82 4.33
CA THR A 119 4.18 20.25 4.41
C THR A 119 4.57 20.99 5.70
N LYS A 120 5.30 20.33 6.60
CA LYS A 120 5.79 20.92 7.85
C LYS A 120 7.28 21.31 7.74
N ILE A 121 7.82 21.98 8.74
CA ILE A 121 9.20 22.50 8.74
C ILE A 121 10.28 21.42 8.64
N TYR A 122 9.94 20.18 9.02
CA TYR A 122 10.83 19.01 8.97
C TYR A 122 10.43 18.02 7.89
N GLU A 123 9.78 18.50 6.82
CA GLU A 123 9.48 17.67 5.66
C GLU A 123 10.77 17.09 5.06
N GLU A 124 10.77 15.79 4.86
CA GLU A 124 11.88 15.06 4.24
C GLU A 124 11.35 13.96 3.32
N TYR A 125 12.10 13.64 2.28
CA TYR A 125 11.84 12.51 1.38
C TYR A 125 13.02 11.54 1.44
N THR A 126 12.92 10.52 2.28
CA THR A 126 13.92 9.44 2.37
C THR A 126 13.57 8.36 1.36
N ARG A 127 14.39 8.23 0.32
CA ARG A 127 14.22 7.28 -0.78
C ARG A 127 15.21 6.13 -0.64
N GLY A 128 14.77 4.92 -1.00
CA GLY A 128 15.61 3.72 -0.98
C GLY A 128 14.78 2.47 -1.22
N THR A 129 15.34 1.33 -0.89
CA THR A 129 14.59 0.08 -0.84
C THR A 129 13.94 -0.13 0.54
N ILE A 130 13.01 -1.06 0.63
CA ILE A 130 12.36 -1.38 1.91
C ILE A 130 13.41 -1.81 2.95
N ALA A 131 14.40 -2.63 2.56
CA ALA A 131 15.46 -3.09 3.46
C ALA A 131 16.35 -1.93 3.93
N GLU A 132 16.72 -1.01 3.04
CA GLU A 132 17.50 0.18 3.39
C GLU A 132 16.76 1.08 4.39
N LEU A 133 15.45 1.28 4.19
CA LEU A 133 14.67 2.11 5.10
C LEU A 133 14.43 1.42 6.46
N VAL A 134 14.32 0.11 6.51
CA VAL A 134 14.29 -0.63 7.78
C VAL A 134 15.57 -0.39 8.60
N ALA A 135 16.74 -0.46 7.93
CA ALA A 135 18.03 -0.19 8.56
C ALA A 135 18.16 1.29 8.97
N TYR A 136 17.79 2.22 8.09
CA TYR A 136 17.80 3.66 8.39
C TYR A 136 17.02 4.02 9.66
N LEU A 137 15.83 3.42 9.82
CA LEU A 137 14.94 3.68 10.95
C LEU A 137 15.41 3.08 12.29
N GLU A 138 16.41 2.20 12.29
CA GLU A 138 17.06 1.73 13.53
C GLU A 138 17.81 2.86 14.24
N GLU A 139 18.47 3.69 13.47
CA GLU A 139 19.31 4.77 13.97
C GLU A 139 18.59 6.13 13.98
N ASN A 140 17.53 6.27 13.17
CA ASN A 140 16.82 7.52 12.95
C ASN A 140 15.32 7.38 13.30
N PRO A 141 14.95 7.40 14.59
CA PRO A 141 13.55 7.31 15.00
C PRO A 141 12.76 8.54 14.54
N LEU A 142 11.61 8.32 13.94
CA LEU A 142 10.74 9.39 13.44
C LEU A 142 9.84 9.97 14.51
N LYS A 143 9.36 11.19 14.24
CA LYS A 143 8.30 11.88 15.00
C LYS A 143 7.20 12.33 14.05
N GLY A 144 6.04 12.65 14.62
CA GLY A 144 4.91 13.18 13.87
C GLY A 144 4.21 12.14 13.01
N GLU A 145 3.80 12.50 11.81
CA GLU A 145 3.05 11.65 10.87
C GLU A 145 3.96 11.25 9.71
N CYS A 146 3.76 10.08 9.15
CA CYS A 146 4.53 9.65 8.00
C CYS A 146 3.67 9.01 6.91
N LEU A 147 4.09 9.27 5.68
CA LEU A 147 3.55 8.72 4.45
C LEU A 147 4.55 7.71 3.90
N LEU A 148 4.07 6.54 3.50
CA LEU A 148 4.83 5.53 2.77
C LEU A 148 4.30 5.47 1.35
N ILE A 149 5.20 5.50 0.37
CA ILE A 149 4.90 5.33 -1.04
C ILE A 149 5.77 4.19 -1.55
N VAL A 150 5.15 3.11 -1.98
CA VAL A 150 5.83 1.86 -2.35
C VAL A 150 5.61 1.60 -3.84
N GLU A 151 6.66 1.23 -4.54
CA GLU A 151 6.56 0.84 -5.94
C GLU A 151 5.70 -0.42 -6.10
N GLY A 152 4.90 -0.47 -7.15
CA GLY A 152 4.11 -1.65 -7.51
C GLY A 152 5.00 -2.83 -7.92
N ALA A 153 4.40 -3.99 -8.12
CA ALA A 153 5.09 -5.15 -8.63
C ALA A 153 5.63 -4.89 -10.05
N SER A 154 6.86 -5.29 -10.32
CA SER A 154 7.40 -5.25 -11.67
C SER A 154 6.92 -6.45 -12.49
N GLU A 155 6.76 -6.27 -13.80
CA GLU A 155 6.46 -7.40 -14.71
C GLU A 155 7.55 -8.50 -14.66
N GLN A 156 8.77 -8.14 -14.28
CA GLN A 156 9.87 -9.10 -14.14
C GLN A 156 9.72 -9.96 -12.89
N GLU A 157 9.19 -9.43 -11.78
CA GLU A 157 8.93 -10.21 -10.56
C GLU A 157 7.80 -11.24 -10.80
N ALA A 158 6.73 -10.84 -11.48
CA ALA A 158 5.64 -11.76 -11.85
C ALA A 158 6.11 -12.86 -12.81
N ASN A 159 6.98 -12.54 -13.78
CA ASN A 159 7.52 -13.50 -14.74
C ASN A 159 8.58 -14.45 -14.13
N LEU A 160 9.36 -14.02 -13.15
CA LEU A 160 10.40 -14.88 -12.51
C LEU A 160 9.76 -16.00 -11.69
N GLU A 161 8.65 -15.75 -10.99
CA GLU A 161 7.95 -16.80 -10.24
C GLU A 161 7.25 -17.80 -11.18
N GLU A 162 6.69 -17.36 -12.31
CA GLU A 162 6.07 -18.23 -13.30
C GLU A 162 7.12 -19.10 -14.03
N VAL A 163 8.28 -18.55 -14.34
CA VAL A 163 9.40 -19.28 -14.95
C VAL A 163 10.00 -20.31 -13.99
N ASP A 164 10.16 -19.97 -12.71
CA ASP A 164 10.69 -20.88 -11.70
C ASP A 164 9.78 -22.09 -11.46
N LEU A 165 8.47 -21.88 -11.39
CA LEU A 165 7.49 -22.98 -11.22
C LEU A 165 7.50 -23.94 -12.40
N ILE A 166 7.57 -23.41 -13.61
CA ILE A 166 7.64 -24.25 -14.85
C ILE A 166 8.95 -25.00 -14.90
N GLN A 167 10.07 -24.38 -14.59
CA GLN A 167 11.39 -25.03 -14.54
C GLN A 167 11.42 -26.12 -13.49
N GLU A 168 10.88 -25.89 -12.30
CA GLU A 168 10.79 -26.90 -11.23
C GLU A 168 9.95 -28.12 -11.66
N ILE A 169 8.82 -27.87 -12.33
CA ILE A 169 7.97 -28.94 -12.91
C ILE A 169 8.76 -29.69 -13.97
N ASP A 170 9.46 -29.03 -14.87
CA ASP A 170 10.20 -29.66 -15.96
C ASP A 170 11.38 -30.47 -15.42
N LEU A 171 12.11 -30.01 -14.42
CA LEU A 171 13.15 -30.75 -13.71
C LEU A 171 12.61 -32.04 -13.09
N LEU A 172 11.45 -31.99 -12.44
CA LEU A 172 10.81 -33.16 -11.87
C LEU A 172 10.35 -34.13 -12.95
N VAL A 173 9.87 -33.66 -14.08
CA VAL A 173 9.50 -34.48 -15.24
C VAL A 173 10.72 -35.13 -15.87
N GLN A 174 11.82 -34.41 -16.02
CA GLN A 174 13.10 -34.97 -16.52
C GLN A 174 13.68 -36.02 -15.59
N SER A 175 13.43 -35.92 -14.27
CA SER A 175 13.82 -36.96 -13.30
C SER A 175 12.93 -38.23 -13.33
N GLY A 176 11.93 -38.28 -14.24
CA GLY A 176 11.06 -39.43 -14.44
C GLY A 176 9.72 -39.36 -13.71
N ILE A 177 9.39 -38.26 -13.08
CA ILE A 177 8.09 -38.06 -12.42
C ILE A 177 7.03 -37.69 -13.49
N LYS A 178 5.87 -38.33 -13.43
CA LYS A 178 4.77 -38.00 -14.36
C LYS A 178 4.34 -36.53 -14.17
N LYS A 179 4.14 -35.79 -15.26
CA LYS A 179 3.80 -34.36 -15.28
C LYS A 179 2.72 -33.98 -14.26
N ASN A 180 1.61 -34.74 -14.16
CA ASN A 180 0.56 -34.48 -13.19
C ASN A 180 0.96 -34.69 -11.73
N GLN A 181 1.98 -35.50 -11.45
CA GLN A 181 2.54 -35.65 -10.10
C GLN A 181 3.53 -34.52 -9.80
N ALA A 182 4.34 -34.12 -10.76
CA ALA A 182 5.25 -32.99 -10.64
C ALA A 182 4.46 -31.70 -10.34
N ILE A 183 3.38 -31.40 -11.10
CA ILE A 183 2.49 -30.27 -10.83
C ILE A 183 1.90 -30.31 -9.41
N LYS A 184 1.41 -31.48 -8.96
CA LYS A 184 0.88 -31.60 -7.60
C LYS A 184 1.94 -31.39 -6.51
N GLN A 185 3.15 -31.81 -6.76
CA GLN A 185 4.27 -31.70 -5.82
C GLN A 185 4.74 -30.24 -5.70
N VAL A 186 4.89 -29.55 -6.83
CA VAL A 186 5.25 -28.13 -6.89
C VAL A 186 4.12 -27.27 -6.29
N ALA A 187 2.86 -27.48 -6.69
CA ALA A 187 1.73 -26.77 -6.11
C ALA A 187 1.66 -26.91 -4.58
N LYS A 188 1.90 -28.13 -4.05
CA LYS A 188 1.94 -28.35 -2.60
C LYS A 188 3.12 -27.66 -1.92
N GLN A 189 4.29 -27.60 -2.58
CA GLN A 189 5.50 -26.97 -2.07
C GLN A 189 5.34 -25.46 -1.96
N PHE A 190 4.66 -24.84 -2.92
CA PHE A 190 4.44 -23.39 -2.98
C PHE A 190 3.07 -22.94 -2.45
N GLY A 191 2.28 -23.85 -1.87
CA GLY A 191 0.97 -23.52 -1.26
C GLY A 191 -0.12 -23.15 -2.26
N LEU A 192 0.05 -23.53 -3.54
CA LEU A 192 -0.87 -23.25 -4.64
C LEU A 192 -1.94 -24.32 -4.77
N GLN A 193 -3.10 -23.98 -5.36
CA GLN A 193 -4.09 -24.97 -5.78
C GLN A 193 -3.73 -25.51 -7.17
N LYS A 194 -4.14 -26.75 -7.46
CA LYS A 194 -3.84 -27.41 -8.76
C LYS A 194 -4.42 -26.66 -9.97
N SER A 195 -5.36 -25.76 -9.75
CA SER A 195 -6.00 -24.93 -10.76
C SER A 195 -5.23 -23.64 -11.07
N ASP A 196 -4.31 -23.25 -10.19
CA ASP A 196 -3.44 -22.10 -10.31
C ASP A 196 -2.16 -22.52 -11.06
#